data_b6a743454e276eff39521bc7b1c9418e
#
_entry.id   b6a743454e276eff39521bc7b1c9418e
#
_cell.length_a   1.000
_cell.length_b   1.000
_cell.length_c   1.000
_cell.angle_alpha   90.00
_cell.angle_beta   90.00
_cell.angle_gamma   90.00
#
_symmetry.space_group_name_H-M   'P 1'
#
loop_
_entity.id
_entity.type
_entity.pdbx_description
1 polymer ?
#
loop_
_entity_poly.entity_id
_entity_poly.type
_entity_poly.pdbx_seq_one_letter_code
_entity_poly.pdbx_strand_id
1 'polypeptide(L)'
;MPIRFSIRRRAGRCARPLRSLPRVAATILAALLCAKGARAGVPPSAAVEDDQFQRNYLLGDWMGSRTWLWERGLQPKLLLITDPYGNATGGRRQAFATYSMFCADLKVDTEKAFSLPGGVFHVGFATNFGNRLTGGYVGNTFPIQSSDVAPPGPRLTDLSYTQALFADKLSLRAGRVSIDSLYGEEFAASKYFRAFTSVAFNAIPFAIFYNSPGAFGYPATTWGARVKIAPVDRFYAMAGIYNGDPAVGLPDRHGVDFSFHGPPFGIGEIGYRHNQASGDTGLPGNLKLGGFVLGGHIRRYAAEDSSDGRYGLYVVGDQALLRLGPTSANRNVGVFGSLVVAPDEAVSPMTWFFSTGFVTYGPFASRPQDYLSVGMAYGSFSGRLRDERVELHRSDPSVVVPGHEMTIETSYALQLLPGLILQPGLQVIVNPGGRASIPAVLALGLNMVVSL
;
A
#
# COMPACT_ATOMS: atom_id res chain seq x y z
N MET A 1 15.32 38.77 45.63
CA MET A 1 16.56 38.05 45.70
C MET A 1 16.57 36.98 44.59
N PRO A 2 17.26 37.17 43.49
CA PRO A 2 17.30 36.20 42.42
C PRO A 2 18.56 35.31 42.54
N ILE A 3 18.34 34.01 42.48
CA ILE A 3 19.42 32.98 42.48
C ILE A 3 19.86 32.75 41.04
N ARG A 4 21.11 33.08 40.73
CA ARG A 4 21.76 32.80 39.46
C ARG A 4 22.32 31.36 39.50
N PHE A 5 21.94 30.53 38.56
CA PHE A 5 22.59 29.26 38.25
C PHE A 5 23.57 29.46 37.09
N SER A 6 24.85 29.18 37.37
CA SER A 6 25.97 29.18 36.44
C SER A 6 26.07 27.80 35.79
N ILE A 7 25.93 27.69 34.47
CA ILE A 7 26.17 26.47 33.70
C ILE A 7 27.60 26.49 33.15
N ARG A 8 28.47 25.65 33.71
CA ARG A 8 29.80 25.37 33.16
C ARG A 8 29.69 24.51 31.91
N ARG A 9 30.13 25.06 30.79
CA ARG A 9 30.34 24.30 29.54
C ARG A 9 31.58 23.42 29.70
N ARG A 10 31.44 22.11 29.58
CA ARG A 10 32.55 21.19 29.28
C ARG A 10 32.57 20.93 27.79
N ALA A 11 33.63 21.37 27.13
CA ALA A 11 33.98 20.99 25.79
C ALA A 11 34.65 19.59 25.81
N GLY A 12 34.16 18.68 25.02
CA GLY A 12 34.70 17.32 24.81
C GLY A 12 34.56 16.87 23.35
N ARG A 13 35.57 16.98 22.70
CA ARG A 13 36.32 16.50 21.52
C ARG A 13 35.70 15.38 20.68
N CYS A 14 35.90 15.59 19.36
CA CYS A 14 36.14 14.64 18.28
C CYS A 14 34.95 13.86 17.71
N ALA A 15 34.30 14.46 16.73
CA ALA A 15 33.72 13.72 15.61
C ALA A 15 34.74 13.71 14.45
N ARG A 16 35.21 12.51 14.05
CA ARG A 16 35.97 12.32 12.80
C ARG A 16 34.98 12.34 11.62
N PRO A 17 35.25 13.03 10.52
CA PRO A 17 34.36 13.00 9.36
C PRO A 17 34.52 11.67 8.59
N LEU A 18 33.41 11.01 8.32
CA LEU A 18 33.30 9.89 7.37
C LEU A 18 33.52 10.41 5.93
N ARG A 19 34.76 10.33 5.45
CA ARG A 19 35.18 10.69 4.08
C ARG A 19 35.22 9.47 3.16
N SER A 20 34.13 8.72 2.97
CA SER A 20 34.15 7.58 2.03
C SER A 20 32.88 7.32 1.23
N LEU A 21 31.79 8.06 1.43
CA LEU A 21 30.53 7.87 0.71
C LEU A 21 30.48 8.27 -0.78
N PRO A 22 31.23 9.27 -1.30
CA PRO A 22 31.08 9.63 -2.72
C PRO A 22 31.72 8.64 -3.70
N ARG A 23 32.66 7.79 -3.27
CA ARG A 23 33.34 6.84 -4.18
C ARG A 23 32.51 5.58 -4.48
N VAL A 24 31.69 5.11 -3.55
CA VAL A 24 30.83 3.93 -3.74
C VAL A 24 29.67 4.24 -4.70
N ALA A 25 29.07 5.42 -4.58
CA ALA A 25 28.00 5.87 -5.48
C ALA A 25 28.48 6.05 -6.93
N ALA A 26 29.69 6.59 -7.12
CA ALA A 26 30.29 6.76 -8.45
C ALA A 26 30.68 5.42 -9.09
N THR A 27 31.10 4.43 -8.30
CA THR A 27 31.47 3.09 -8.80
C THR A 27 30.23 2.30 -9.22
N ILE A 28 29.11 2.44 -8.51
CA ILE A 28 27.83 1.81 -8.87
C ILE A 28 27.27 2.45 -10.16
N LEU A 29 27.35 3.77 -10.30
CA LEU A 29 26.90 4.46 -11.51
C LEU A 29 27.77 4.12 -12.73
N ALA A 30 29.10 3.95 -12.57
CA ALA A 30 29.99 3.53 -13.64
C ALA A 30 29.78 2.06 -14.06
N ALA A 31 29.46 1.16 -13.13
CA ALA A 31 29.12 -0.23 -13.42
C ALA A 31 27.79 -0.36 -14.17
N LEU A 32 26.83 0.52 -13.93
CA LEU A 32 25.54 0.58 -14.63
C LEU A 32 25.69 1.08 -16.08
N LEU A 33 26.68 1.90 -16.37
CA LEU A 33 26.94 2.43 -17.72
C LEU A 33 27.71 1.45 -18.63
N CYS A 34 28.35 0.40 -18.08
CA CYS A 34 29.14 -0.56 -18.85
C CYS A 34 28.38 -1.81 -19.31
N ALA A 35 27.12 -2.01 -18.92
CA ALA A 35 26.30 -3.13 -19.36
C ALA A 35 25.74 -2.92 -20.78
N LYS A 36 26.59 -2.80 -21.78
CA LYS A 36 26.20 -2.84 -23.20
C LYS A 36 25.97 -4.30 -23.58
N GLY A 37 24.68 -4.67 -23.80
CA GLY A 37 24.37 -5.85 -24.59
C GLY A 37 23.45 -6.92 -24.01
N ALA A 38 22.27 -6.53 -23.48
CA ALA A 38 21.14 -7.45 -23.46
C ALA A 38 19.91 -6.66 -23.90
N ARG A 39 19.25 -7.06 -24.96
CA ARG A 39 17.91 -6.59 -25.28
C ARG A 39 16.99 -7.07 -24.17
N ALA A 40 16.77 -6.24 -23.19
CA ALA A 40 15.72 -6.44 -22.21
C ALA A 40 14.40 -6.02 -22.85
N GLY A 41 13.55 -6.99 -23.16
CA GLY A 41 12.15 -6.67 -23.47
C GLY A 41 11.48 -6.07 -22.24
N VAL A 42 10.49 -5.23 -22.44
CA VAL A 42 9.64 -4.71 -21.35
C VAL A 42 9.12 -5.89 -20.52
N PRO A 43 9.27 -5.89 -19.19
CA PRO A 43 8.89 -7.02 -18.37
C PRO A 43 7.41 -7.37 -18.55
N PRO A 44 7.04 -8.66 -18.66
CA PRO A 44 5.63 -9.08 -18.70
C PRO A 44 4.85 -8.70 -17.44
N SER A 45 5.52 -8.36 -16.34
CA SER A 45 4.86 -7.88 -15.11
C SER A 45 4.16 -6.52 -15.28
N ALA A 46 4.59 -5.67 -16.20
CA ALA A 46 3.88 -4.42 -16.53
C ALA A 46 2.50 -4.68 -17.16
N ALA A 47 2.31 -5.82 -17.81
CA ALA A 47 1.05 -6.16 -18.47
C ALA A 47 -0.06 -6.60 -17.50
N VAL A 48 0.28 -7.07 -16.28
CA VAL A 48 -0.72 -7.52 -15.28
C VAL A 48 -1.24 -6.36 -14.44
N GLU A 49 -0.45 -5.28 -14.30
CA GLU A 49 -0.84 -4.08 -13.57
C GLU A 49 -1.98 -3.29 -14.23
N ASP A 50 -2.08 -3.42 -15.53
CA ASP A 50 -2.97 -2.59 -16.34
C ASP A 50 -4.45 -3.03 -16.31
N ASP A 51 -4.74 -4.23 -15.85
CA ASP A 51 -5.99 -4.89 -16.21
C ASP A 51 -7.23 -4.45 -15.44
N GLN A 52 -7.11 -3.89 -14.23
CA GLN A 52 -8.29 -3.49 -13.43
C GLN A 52 -8.75 -2.05 -13.69
N PHE A 53 -7.85 -1.14 -14.00
CA PHE A 53 -8.18 0.28 -14.15
C PHE A 53 -7.94 0.85 -15.55
N GLN A 54 -7.32 0.08 -16.47
CA GLN A 54 -6.74 0.64 -17.69
C GLN A 54 -7.34 0.16 -18.99
N ARG A 55 -8.35 -0.71 -18.97
CA ARG A 55 -8.81 -1.28 -20.24
C ARG A 55 -9.32 -0.26 -21.23
N ASN A 56 -9.71 0.90 -20.74
CA ASN A 56 -10.11 2.01 -21.60
C ASN A 56 -10.08 3.30 -20.77
N TYR A 57 -9.62 4.36 -21.32
CA TYR A 57 -9.65 5.67 -20.71
C TYR A 57 -10.93 6.41 -21.09
N LEU A 58 -11.56 7.12 -20.14
CA LEU A 58 -12.80 7.85 -20.39
C LEU A 58 -12.65 8.90 -21.51
N LEU A 59 -11.48 9.54 -21.59
CA LEU A 59 -11.17 10.52 -22.62
C LEU A 59 -10.45 9.92 -23.85
N GLY A 60 -10.40 8.59 -23.94
CA GLY A 60 -9.79 7.87 -25.06
C GLY A 60 -8.31 8.21 -25.27
N ASP A 61 -7.89 8.36 -26.52
CA ASP A 61 -6.51 8.59 -26.95
C ASP A 61 -6.10 10.08 -27.03
N TRP A 62 -6.92 11.01 -26.51
CA TRP A 62 -6.66 12.45 -26.58
C TRP A 62 -6.32 12.93 -28.00
N MET A 63 -7.09 12.50 -28.98
CA MET A 63 -6.86 12.77 -30.41
C MET A 63 -5.48 12.30 -30.93
N GLY A 64 -5.01 11.14 -30.47
CA GLY A 64 -3.71 10.56 -30.83
C GLY A 64 -2.54 11.00 -29.95
N SER A 65 -2.75 11.97 -29.06
CA SER A 65 -1.66 12.49 -28.22
C SER A 65 -1.15 11.47 -27.23
N ARG A 66 -2.01 10.60 -26.69
CA ARG A 66 -1.61 9.52 -25.76
C ARG A 66 -0.73 8.50 -26.48
N THR A 67 -1.15 8.01 -27.65
CA THR A 67 -0.36 7.10 -28.49
C THR A 67 0.97 7.74 -28.83
N TRP A 68 1.00 9.01 -29.26
CA TRP A 68 2.22 9.74 -29.58
C TRP A 68 3.21 9.83 -28.39
N LEU A 69 2.71 10.04 -27.17
CA LEU A 69 3.52 10.03 -25.94
C LEU A 69 4.07 8.64 -25.64
N TRP A 70 3.24 7.59 -25.71
CA TRP A 70 3.63 6.22 -25.41
C TRP A 70 4.69 5.67 -26.37
N GLU A 71 4.60 6.01 -27.64
CA GLU A 71 5.64 5.67 -28.62
C GLU A 71 7.00 6.27 -28.24
N ARG A 72 7.01 7.40 -27.53
CA ARG A 72 8.20 8.10 -27.04
C ARG A 72 8.59 7.71 -25.62
N GLY A 73 7.95 6.68 -25.07
CA GLY A 73 8.24 6.20 -23.72
C GLY A 73 7.60 6.99 -22.59
N LEU A 74 6.72 7.95 -22.89
CA LEU A 74 6.01 8.77 -21.90
C LEU A 74 4.61 8.21 -21.68
N GLN A 75 4.30 7.72 -20.48
CA GLN A 75 3.03 7.08 -20.16
C GLN A 75 2.31 7.86 -19.05
N PRO A 76 1.55 8.92 -19.42
CA PRO A 76 0.76 9.67 -18.45
C PRO A 76 -0.48 8.85 -18.01
N LYS A 77 -0.84 8.98 -16.74
CA LYS A 77 -2.02 8.38 -16.14
C LYS A 77 -2.67 9.36 -15.19
N LEU A 78 -3.96 9.61 -15.38
CA LEU A 78 -4.77 10.45 -14.54
C LEU A 78 -5.92 9.61 -13.97
N LEU A 79 -6.11 9.67 -12.67
CA LEU A 79 -7.12 8.89 -11.96
C LEU A 79 -7.86 9.76 -10.95
N LEU A 80 -9.17 9.68 -10.95
CA LEU A 80 -10.01 10.24 -9.90
C LEU A 80 -10.77 9.10 -9.22
N ILE A 81 -10.62 9.00 -7.91
CA ILE A 81 -11.38 8.09 -7.05
C ILE A 81 -12.26 8.96 -6.15
N THR A 82 -13.54 8.62 -6.05
CA THR A 82 -14.49 9.34 -5.20
C THR A 82 -15.38 8.36 -4.46
N ASP A 83 -15.41 8.48 -3.13
CA ASP A 83 -16.04 7.56 -2.20
C ASP A 83 -17.13 8.24 -1.37
N PRO A 84 -18.36 8.47 -1.90
CA PRO A 84 -19.52 8.83 -1.09
C PRO A 84 -20.01 7.61 -0.29
N TYR A 85 -19.91 7.69 1.04
CA TYR A 85 -20.34 6.66 1.98
C TYR A 85 -21.13 7.24 3.14
N GLY A 86 -22.10 6.49 3.66
CA GLY A 86 -22.83 6.83 4.87
C GLY A 86 -22.96 5.63 5.79
N ASN A 87 -22.90 5.84 7.11
CA ASN A 87 -23.25 4.82 8.08
C ASN A 87 -24.74 4.93 8.43
N ALA A 88 -25.54 4.05 7.87
CA ALA A 88 -26.99 3.99 8.09
C ALA A 88 -27.33 3.65 9.55
N THR A 89 -26.49 2.86 10.21
CA THR A 89 -26.60 2.53 11.65
C THR A 89 -25.25 2.51 12.33
N GLY A 90 -25.24 2.65 13.63
CA GLY A 90 -24.06 2.47 14.47
C GLY A 90 -22.99 3.57 14.33
N GLY A 91 -21.80 3.28 14.89
CA GLY A 91 -20.73 4.25 14.98
C GLY A 91 -20.91 5.24 16.13
N ARG A 92 -20.03 6.24 16.22
CA ARG A 92 -20.16 7.33 17.19
C ARG A 92 -21.34 8.24 16.89
N ARG A 93 -21.61 8.47 15.61
CA ARG A 93 -22.77 9.20 15.08
C ARG A 93 -22.98 8.85 13.62
N GLN A 94 -24.24 8.90 13.19
CA GLN A 94 -24.57 8.70 11.78
C GLN A 94 -24.19 9.92 10.95
N ALA A 95 -23.67 9.69 9.75
CA ALA A 95 -23.26 10.71 8.81
C ALA A 95 -23.20 10.16 7.38
N PHE A 96 -23.17 11.10 6.44
CA PHE A 96 -22.77 10.85 5.06
C PHE A 96 -21.56 11.74 4.76
N ALA A 97 -20.53 11.15 4.15
CA ALA A 97 -19.29 11.84 3.85
C ALA A 97 -18.76 11.40 2.48
N THR A 98 -18.18 12.32 1.76
CA THR A 98 -17.49 12.03 0.49
C THR A 98 -16.03 12.37 0.64
N TYR A 99 -15.18 11.40 0.36
CA TYR A 99 -13.74 11.59 0.31
C TYR A 99 -13.23 11.20 -1.06
N SER A 100 -12.29 11.95 -1.59
CA SER A 100 -11.81 11.78 -2.96
C SER A 100 -10.31 11.86 -3.03
N MET A 101 -9.73 11.22 -4.05
CA MET A 101 -8.32 11.28 -4.38
C MET A 101 -8.17 11.47 -5.88
N PHE A 102 -7.44 12.51 -6.28
CA PHE A 102 -6.98 12.70 -7.66
C PHE A 102 -5.50 12.35 -7.74
N CYS A 103 -5.14 11.54 -8.74
CA CYS A 103 -3.78 11.11 -8.99
C CYS A 103 -3.35 11.53 -10.40
N ALA A 104 -2.10 11.97 -10.53
CA ALA A 104 -1.44 12.27 -11.79
C ALA A 104 -0.05 11.62 -11.77
N ASP A 105 0.15 10.62 -12.60
CA ASP A 105 1.37 9.83 -12.66
C ASP A 105 1.96 9.86 -14.07
N LEU A 106 3.28 9.83 -14.16
CA LEU A 106 4.05 9.71 -15.39
C LEU A 106 5.09 8.61 -15.22
N LYS A 107 5.00 7.58 -16.06
CA LYS A 107 6.09 6.61 -16.27
C LYS A 107 6.89 7.04 -17.49
N VAL A 108 8.21 7.01 -17.38
CA VAL A 108 9.13 7.29 -18.49
C VAL A 108 9.98 6.04 -18.75
N ASP A 109 9.69 5.34 -19.83
CA ASP A 109 10.49 4.24 -20.34
C ASP A 109 11.79 4.82 -20.91
N THR A 110 12.92 4.56 -20.26
CA THR A 110 14.20 5.16 -20.63
C THR A 110 14.79 4.58 -21.92
N GLU A 111 14.40 3.38 -22.31
CA GLU A 111 14.84 2.78 -23.57
C GLU A 111 14.22 3.53 -24.76
N LYS A 112 12.90 3.77 -24.70
CA LYS A 112 12.19 4.52 -25.75
C LYS A 112 12.56 6.00 -25.76
N ALA A 113 12.68 6.62 -24.58
CA ALA A 113 12.91 8.05 -24.47
C ALA A 113 14.38 8.44 -24.68
N PHE A 114 15.33 7.62 -24.25
CA PHE A 114 16.75 7.98 -24.15
C PHE A 114 17.70 6.88 -24.67
N SER A 115 17.21 5.76 -25.19
CA SER A 115 17.99 4.58 -25.61
C SER A 115 18.78 3.93 -24.45
N LEU A 116 18.26 4.03 -23.23
CA LEU A 116 18.82 3.40 -22.02
C LEU A 116 17.95 2.20 -21.62
N PRO A 117 18.38 0.95 -21.94
CA PRO A 117 17.52 -0.23 -21.79
C PRO A 117 17.23 -0.60 -20.33
N GLY A 118 16.02 -1.09 -20.10
CA GLY A 118 15.59 -1.66 -18.83
C GLY A 118 15.34 -0.68 -17.70
N GLY A 119 15.38 0.63 -17.98
CA GLY A 119 15.14 1.69 -17.02
C GLY A 119 13.72 2.26 -17.09
N VAL A 120 13.14 2.62 -15.95
CA VAL A 120 11.87 3.31 -15.84
C VAL A 120 11.95 4.38 -14.76
N PHE A 121 11.70 5.64 -15.11
CA PHE A 121 11.42 6.70 -14.14
C PHE A 121 9.94 6.78 -13.84
N HIS A 122 9.61 7.01 -12.58
CA HIS A 122 8.25 7.28 -12.11
C HIS A 122 8.21 8.64 -11.42
N VAL A 123 7.21 9.45 -11.80
CA VAL A 123 6.87 10.69 -11.10
C VAL A 123 5.36 10.69 -10.89
N GLY A 124 4.93 10.83 -9.64
CA GLY A 124 3.51 10.78 -9.30
C GLY A 124 3.13 11.84 -8.29
N PHE A 125 1.94 12.39 -8.43
CA PHE A 125 1.31 13.31 -7.49
C PHE A 125 -0.11 12.85 -7.19
N ALA A 126 -0.53 13.03 -5.95
CA ALA A 126 -1.93 12.88 -5.59
C ALA A 126 -2.39 14.02 -4.67
N THR A 127 -3.67 14.27 -4.67
CA THR A 127 -4.32 15.14 -3.70
C THR A 127 -5.58 14.47 -3.19
N ASN A 128 -5.72 14.45 -1.85
CA ASN A 128 -6.93 13.99 -1.20
C ASN A 128 -7.76 15.19 -0.76
N PHE A 129 -9.08 15.10 -0.88
CA PHE A 129 -10.01 16.17 -0.49
C PHE A 129 -11.39 15.63 -0.12
N GLY A 130 -12.14 16.43 0.66
CA GLY A 130 -13.46 16.06 1.16
C GLY A 130 -13.47 15.70 2.64
N ASN A 131 -14.49 14.98 3.07
CA ASN A 131 -14.72 14.60 4.46
C ASN A 131 -14.60 13.08 4.63
N ARG A 132 -13.88 12.65 5.65
CA ARG A 132 -13.66 11.24 5.97
C ARG A 132 -14.75 10.71 6.91
N LEU A 133 -15.34 9.57 6.56
CA LEU A 133 -16.37 8.94 7.40
C LEU A 133 -15.76 8.24 8.62
N THR A 134 -14.61 7.58 8.45
CA THR A 134 -13.94 6.76 9.46
C THR A 134 -13.63 7.50 10.74
N GLY A 135 -12.78 8.50 10.70
CA GLY A 135 -12.24 9.14 11.91
C GLY A 135 -13.25 10.01 12.67
N GLY A 136 -14.08 10.76 11.96
CA GLY A 136 -14.98 11.77 12.54
C GLY A 136 -16.32 11.20 13.02
N TYR A 137 -16.81 10.13 12.40
CA TYR A 137 -18.19 9.68 12.57
C TYR A 137 -18.30 8.24 13.04
N VAL A 138 -17.59 7.32 12.44
CA VAL A 138 -17.66 5.90 12.79
C VAL A 138 -16.69 5.57 13.92
N GLY A 139 -15.45 5.94 13.79
CA GLY A 139 -14.40 5.72 14.79
C GLY A 139 -13.76 4.33 14.70
N ASN A 140 -13.83 3.69 13.53
CA ASN A 140 -13.19 2.43 13.21
C ASN A 140 -11.69 2.59 12.89
N THR A 141 -10.95 1.49 12.97
CA THR A 141 -9.52 1.43 12.66
C THR A 141 -9.27 1.21 11.17
N PHE A 142 -10.06 0.34 10.52
CA PHE A 142 -9.95 0.03 9.10
C PHE A 142 -10.77 1.03 8.29
N PRO A 143 -10.17 1.98 7.54
CA PRO A 143 -10.94 2.98 6.82
C PRO A 143 -11.95 2.38 5.84
N ILE A 144 -13.16 2.99 5.81
CA ILE A 144 -14.29 2.56 4.99
C ILE A 144 -14.04 2.92 3.52
N GLN A 145 -13.57 4.14 3.29
CA GLN A 145 -13.39 4.74 1.97
C GLN A 145 -11.99 4.43 1.45
N SER A 146 -11.86 3.95 0.22
CA SER A 146 -10.59 3.54 -0.38
C SER A 146 -9.56 4.67 -0.46
N SER A 147 -10.05 5.89 -0.62
CA SER A 147 -9.25 7.11 -0.64
C SER A 147 -8.86 7.63 0.76
N ASP A 148 -9.43 7.08 1.85
CA ASP A 148 -9.16 7.52 3.25
C ASP A 148 -7.88 6.88 3.82
N VAL A 149 -6.81 6.89 3.06
CA VAL A 149 -5.48 6.36 3.43
C VAL A 149 -4.48 7.45 3.77
N ALA A 150 -4.84 8.71 3.53
CA ALA A 150 -3.99 9.86 3.83
C ALA A 150 -4.83 11.10 4.15
N PRO A 151 -4.29 12.06 4.92
CA PRO A 151 -4.95 13.35 5.17
C PRO A 151 -5.21 14.15 3.89
N PRO A 152 -6.14 15.12 3.90
CA PRO A 152 -6.33 16.02 2.76
C PRO A 152 -5.04 16.78 2.40
N GLY A 153 -4.88 17.11 1.12
CA GLY A 153 -3.79 17.92 0.59
C GLY A 153 -2.96 17.23 -0.48
N PRO A 154 -2.20 18.02 -1.25
CA PRO A 154 -1.33 17.53 -2.32
C PRO A 154 -0.08 16.86 -1.76
N ARG A 155 0.43 15.86 -2.48
CA ARG A 155 1.67 15.15 -2.14
C ARG A 155 2.34 14.50 -3.34
N LEU A 156 3.66 14.34 -3.25
CA LEU A 156 4.45 13.54 -4.18
C LEU A 156 4.25 12.06 -3.81
N THR A 157 3.72 11.27 -4.73
CA THR A 157 3.39 9.85 -4.51
C THR A 157 4.42 8.90 -5.09
N ASP A 158 5.25 9.38 -6.01
CA ASP A 158 6.37 8.65 -6.54
C ASP A 158 7.43 9.63 -7.07
N LEU A 159 8.67 9.35 -6.82
CA LEU A 159 9.83 9.94 -7.48
C LEU A 159 10.93 8.89 -7.44
N SER A 160 10.89 7.95 -8.37
CA SER A 160 11.76 6.79 -8.30
C SER A 160 12.30 6.39 -9.67
N TYR A 161 13.39 5.64 -9.61
CA TYR A 161 13.97 4.96 -10.76
C TYR A 161 14.04 3.46 -10.51
N THR A 162 13.56 2.70 -11.48
CA THR A 162 13.66 1.24 -11.50
C THR A 162 14.58 0.83 -12.63
N GLN A 163 15.56 -0.03 -12.35
CA GLN A 163 16.42 -0.66 -13.34
C GLN A 163 16.20 -2.17 -13.34
N ALA A 164 15.79 -2.71 -14.48
CA ALA A 164 15.75 -4.13 -14.74
C ALA A 164 17.08 -4.58 -15.39
N LEU A 165 17.61 -5.71 -14.97
CA LEU A 165 18.88 -6.28 -15.40
C LEU A 165 18.73 -7.78 -15.65
N PHE A 166 19.60 -8.34 -16.47
CA PHE A 166 19.67 -9.79 -16.76
C PHE A 166 18.34 -10.39 -17.25
N ALA A 167 17.69 -9.72 -18.23
CA ALA A 167 16.37 -10.09 -18.73
C ALA A 167 15.34 -10.20 -17.59
N ASP A 168 15.24 -9.13 -16.78
CA ASP A 168 14.31 -8.94 -15.66
C ASP A 168 14.51 -9.88 -14.45
N LYS A 169 15.59 -10.68 -14.45
CA LYS A 169 15.90 -11.53 -13.29
C LYS A 169 16.35 -10.74 -12.06
N LEU A 170 16.82 -9.52 -12.24
CA LEU A 170 17.17 -8.59 -11.17
C LEU A 170 16.50 -7.24 -11.44
N SER A 171 15.78 -6.71 -10.46
CA SER A 171 15.20 -5.37 -10.51
C SER A 171 15.61 -4.58 -9.27
N LEU A 172 16.14 -3.39 -9.49
CA LEU A 172 16.52 -2.44 -8.46
C LEU A 172 15.60 -1.22 -8.58
N ARG A 173 14.99 -0.79 -7.48
CA ARG A 173 14.20 0.45 -7.42
C ARG A 173 14.69 1.30 -6.27
N ALA A 174 14.86 2.59 -6.50
CA ALA A 174 15.25 3.53 -5.46
C ALA A 174 14.58 4.89 -5.71
N GLY A 175 14.28 5.58 -4.61
CA GLY A 175 13.65 6.88 -4.67
C GLY A 175 12.66 7.09 -3.53
N ARG A 176 11.70 8.00 -3.78
CA ARG A 176 10.56 8.21 -2.90
C ARG A 176 9.40 7.34 -3.39
N VAL A 177 9.01 6.37 -2.58
CA VAL A 177 8.06 5.31 -2.96
C VAL A 177 7.18 4.93 -1.76
N SER A 178 6.03 4.31 -2.02
CA SER A 178 5.29 3.54 -1.02
C SER A 178 5.77 2.08 -1.01
N ILE A 179 5.53 1.37 0.08
CA ILE A 179 5.82 -0.07 0.17
C ILE A 179 4.76 -0.93 -0.53
N ASP A 180 3.58 -0.36 -0.78
CA ASP A 180 2.60 -0.83 -1.75
C ASP A 180 2.58 0.13 -2.95
N SER A 181 1.93 -0.27 -4.02
CA SER A 181 1.80 0.58 -5.20
C SER A 181 0.37 0.50 -5.72
N LEU A 182 -0.18 1.64 -6.11
CA LEU A 182 -1.47 1.65 -6.82
C LEU A 182 -1.34 0.93 -8.19
N TYR A 183 -0.14 0.84 -8.73
CA TYR A 183 0.15 0.42 -10.09
C TYR A 183 1.12 -0.75 -10.21
N GLY A 184 1.50 -1.43 -9.12
CA GLY A 184 2.48 -2.47 -9.19
C GLY A 184 2.37 -3.57 -8.15
N GLU A 185 3.01 -4.70 -8.42
CA GLU A 185 3.25 -5.74 -7.43
C GLU A 185 4.40 -5.30 -6.53
N GLU A 186 4.05 -4.86 -5.35
CA GLU A 186 4.98 -4.60 -4.27
C GLU A 186 4.82 -5.66 -3.16
N PHE A 187 5.38 -5.42 -1.99
CA PHE A 187 5.33 -6.38 -0.87
C PHE A 187 3.89 -6.70 -0.44
N ALA A 188 3.67 -7.94 -0.07
CA ALA A 188 2.41 -8.44 0.50
C ALA A 188 1.14 -8.18 -0.35
N ALA A 189 1.28 -7.88 -1.64
CA ALA A 189 0.15 -7.56 -2.51
C ALA A 189 -0.58 -8.80 -3.02
N SER A 190 -1.88 -8.66 -3.31
CA SER A 190 -2.67 -9.60 -4.10
C SER A 190 -3.55 -8.84 -5.08
N LYS A 191 -3.71 -9.38 -6.28
CA LYS A 191 -4.62 -8.80 -7.28
C LYS A 191 -6.07 -8.70 -6.80
N TYR A 192 -6.49 -9.60 -5.92
CA TYR A 192 -7.86 -9.62 -5.39
C TYR A 192 -8.11 -8.54 -4.33
N PHE A 193 -7.07 -8.01 -3.70
CA PHE A 193 -7.23 -6.94 -2.70
C PHE A 193 -7.88 -5.69 -3.28
N ARG A 194 -7.54 -5.34 -4.52
CA ARG A 194 -8.06 -4.13 -5.18
C ARG A 194 -9.54 -4.19 -5.57
N ALA A 195 -10.17 -5.35 -5.39
CA ALA A 195 -11.61 -5.49 -5.65
C ALA A 195 -12.48 -4.94 -4.50
N PHE A 196 -11.87 -4.40 -3.44
CA PHE A 196 -12.56 -3.88 -2.25
C PHE A 196 -12.36 -2.37 -2.10
N THR A 197 -13.27 -1.74 -1.35
CA THR A 197 -13.19 -0.31 -1.02
C THR A 197 -12.62 -0.05 0.37
N SER A 198 -12.87 -0.93 1.35
CA SER A 198 -12.26 -0.84 2.66
C SER A 198 -10.74 -1.02 2.61
N VAL A 199 -10.02 -0.14 3.28
CA VAL A 199 -8.54 -0.20 3.38
C VAL A 199 -8.07 -1.46 4.11
N ALA A 200 -8.94 -2.17 4.80
CA ALA A 200 -8.63 -3.50 5.34
C ALA A 200 -8.21 -4.51 4.26
N PHE A 201 -8.66 -4.32 3.01
CA PHE A 201 -8.44 -5.24 1.90
C PHE A 201 -7.70 -4.62 0.72
N ASN A 202 -7.94 -3.33 0.40
CA ASN A 202 -7.62 -2.77 -0.91
C ASN A 202 -6.12 -2.45 -1.14
N ALA A 203 -5.29 -2.73 -0.15
CA ALA A 203 -3.84 -2.55 -0.19
C ALA A 203 -3.14 -3.83 0.30
N ILE A 204 -1.94 -3.70 0.86
CA ILE A 204 -1.31 -4.80 1.61
C ILE A 204 -1.99 -4.97 2.97
N PRO A 205 -1.81 -6.11 3.67
CA PRO A 205 -2.47 -6.35 4.96
C PRO A 205 -2.26 -5.22 5.95
N PHE A 206 -3.35 -4.65 6.43
CA PHE A 206 -3.38 -3.38 7.19
C PHE A 206 -2.47 -3.36 8.42
N ALA A 207 -2.29 -4.50 9.10
CA ALA A 207 -1.43 -4.59 10.28
C ALA A 207 0.05 -4.28 10.00
N ILE A 208 0.53 -4.39 8.76
CA ILE A 208 1.90 -3.98 8.39
C ILE A 208 2.05 -2.48 8.62
N PHE A 209 1.12 -1.67 8.12
CA PHE A 209 1.11 -0.22 8.33
C PHE A 209 0.83 0.15 9.79
N TYR A 210 -0.13 -0.51 10.41
CA TYR A 210 -0.54 -0.20 11.78
C TYR A 210 0.56 -0.45 12.80
N ASN A 211 1.36 -1.49 12.58
CA ASN A 211 2.54 -1.78 13.39
C ASN A 211 3.81 -1.00 12.98
N SER A 212 3.80 -0.34 11.85
CA SER A 212 4.97 0.38 11.34
C SER A 212 4.57 1.78 10.88
N PRO A 213 4.20 2.69 11.82
CA PRO A 213 3.93 4.08 11.48
C PRO A 213 5.19 4.67 10.83
N GLY A 214 5.06 5.14 9.61
CA GLY A 214 6.20 5.53 8.76
C GLY A 214 6.54 4.53 7.66
N ALA A 215 6.03 3.28 7.71
CA ALA A 215 5.94 2.43 6.53
C ALA A 215 4.68 2.84 5.77
N PHE A 216 4.84 3.65 4.74
CA PHE A 216 3.71 4.29 4.09
C PHE A 216 3.08 3.44 2.99
N GLY A 217 1.74 3.33 3.05
CA GLY A 217 0.90 2.91 1.95
C GLY A 217 0.54 4.08 1.03
N TYR A 218 0.40 3.79 -0.27
CA TYR A 218 -0.04 4.76 -1.26
C TYR A 218 -1.33 5.50 -0.78
N PRO A 219 -1.45 6.83 -0.91
CA PRO A 219 -0.58 7.79 -1.60
C PRO A 219 0.54 8.40 -0.73
N ALA A 220 0.69 7.99 0.51
CA ALA A 220 1.82 8.42 1.32
C ALA A 220 3.08 7.63 0.92
N THR A 221 4.23 8.31 0.94
CA THR A 221 5.50 7.75 0.43
C THR A 221 6.66 8.16 1.29
N THR A 222 7.75 7.40 1.20
CA THR A 222 8.99 7.67 1.91
C THR A 222 10.21 7.35 1.03
N TRP A 223 11.38 7.77 1.43
CA TRP A 223 12.63 7.44 0.75
C TRP A 223 13.04 6.01 1.05
N GLY A 224 13.41 5.27 0.01
CA GLY A 224 13.83 3.89 0.18
C GLY A 224 14.40 3.27 -1.09
N ALA A 225 14.78 2.00 -0.95
CA ALA A 225 15.27 1.19 -2.06
C ALA A 225 14.78 -0.25 -1.90
N ARG A 226 14.55 -0.92 -3.02
CA ARG A 226 14.14 -2.32 -3.10
C ARG A 226 15.00 -3.05 -4.12
N VAL A 227 15.37 -4.28 -3.79
CA VAL A 227 15.91 -5.29 -4.71
C VAL A 227 14.90 -6.42 -4.88
N LYS A 228 14.69 -6.90 -6.12
CA LYS A 228 13.91 -8.08 -6.46
C LYS A 228 14.75 -8.98 -7.34
N ILE A 229 14.80 -10.27 -7.01
CA ILE A 229 15.48 -11.32 -7.76
C ILE A 229 14.45 -12.37 -8.14
N ALA A 230 14.32 -12.67 -9.43
CA ALA A 230 13.42 -13.66 -9.98
C ALA A 230 14.21 -14.60 -10.91
N PRO A 231 14.95 -15.58 -10.36
CA PRO A 231 15.83 -16.44 -11.14
C PRO A 231 15.06 -17.32 -12.16
N VAL A 232 13.81 -17.64 -11.82
CA VAL A 232 12.84 -18.36 -12.65
C VAL A 232 11.45 -17.74 -12.50
N ASP A 233 10.57 -17.97 -13.46
CA ASP A 233 9.23 -17.34 -13.51
C ASP A 233 8.37 -17.63 -12.28
N ARG A 234 8.57 -18.80 -11.66
CA ARG A 234 7.75 -19.30 -10.54
C ARG A 234 8.20 -18.77 -9.17
N PHE A 235 9.44 -18.33 -9.02
CA PHE A 235 9.99 -17.89 -7.72
C PHE A 235 10.65 -16.54 -7.79
N TYR A 236 10.44 -15.75 -6.76
CA TYR A 236 11.17 -14.50 -6.55
C TYR A 236 11.47 -14.28 -5.06
N ALA A 237 12.45 -13.43 -4.81
CA ALA A 237 12.73 -12.86 -3.50
C ALA A 237 12.84 -11.34 -3.64
N MET A 238 12.32 -10.62 -2.65
CA MET A 238 12.43 -9.16 -2.57
C MET A 238 12.91 -8.74 -1.18
N ALA A 239 13.68 -7.66 -1.13
CA ALA A 239 14.03 -6.97 0.10
C ALA A 239 14.03 -5.45 -0.13
N GLY A 240 13.56 -4.71 0.86
CA GLY A 240 13.51 -3.25 0.82
C GLY A 240 13.92 -2.64 2.14
N ILE A 241 14.51 -1.46 2.06
CA ILE A 241 14.84 -0.62 3.20
C ILE A 241 14.32 0.80 2.94
N TYR A 242 13.67 1.38 3.95
CA TYR A 242 12.95 2.64 3.83
C TYR A 242 13.19 3.52 5.06
N ASN A 243 13.03 4.83 4.88
CA ASN A 243 12.98 5.76 6.01
C ASN A 243 11.62 5.65 6.70
N GLY A 244 11.60 5.18 7.95
CA GLY A 244 10.40 4.97 8.76
C GLY A 244 9.95 6.19 9.56
N ASP A 245 10.23 7.41 9.10
CA ASP A 245 9.79 8.65 9.75
C ASP A 245 8.28 8.86 9.53
N PRO A 246 7.43 8.76 10.57
CA PRO A 246 5.99 8.95 10.44
C PRO A 246 5.59 10.39 10.04
N ALA A 247 6.48 11.36 10.21
CA ALA A 247 6.20 12.75 9.85
C ALA A 247 6.25 13.01 8.34
N VAL A 248 6.93 12.16 7.57
CA VAL A 248 7.11 12.34 6.11
C VAL A 248 5.78 12.32 5.34
N GLY A 249 4.76 11.64 5.85
CA GLY A 249 3.42 11.59 5.24
C GLY A 249 2.47 12.70 5.67
N LEU A 250 2.88 13.63 6.55
CA LEU A 250 2.01 14.68 7.05
C LEU A 250 1.78 15.79 6.01
N PRO A 251 0.58 16.42 6.02
CA PRO A 251 0.18 17.41 5.01
C PRO A 251 0.98 18.71 5.04
N ASP A 252 1.50 19.10 6.20
CA ASP A 252 2.30 20.33 6.40
C ASP A 252 3.59 20.35 5.60
N ARG A 253 4.07 19.17 5.20
CA ARG A 253 5.27 19.01 4.36
C ARG A 253 4.95 18.79 2.88
N HIS A 254 3.71 18.93 2.47
CA HIS A 254 3.21 18.75 1.10
C HIS A 254 3.65 17.44 0.42
N GLY A 255 4.00 16.41 1.22
CA GLY A 255 4.55 15.17 0.71
C GLY A 255 5.88 15.31 -0.03
N VAL A 256 6.60 16.43 0.12
CA VAL A 256 7.88 16.71 -0.57
C VAL A 256 9.02 16.83 0.44
N ASP A 257 8.94 16.10 1.55
CA ASP A 257 10.01 16.07 2.55
C ASP A 257 11.18 15.20 2.07
N PHE A 258 12.37 15.77 2.08
CA PHE A 258 13.63 15.09 1.75
C PHE A 258 14.39 14.64 2.99
N SER A 259 13.78 14.63 4.18
CA SER A 259 14.44 14.19 5.40
C SER A 259 14.65 12.67 5.45
N PHE A 260 15.73 12.26 6.12
CA PHE A 260 16.09 10.87 6.36
C PHE A 260 16.29 10.61 7.88
N HIS A 261 15.51 11.26 8.72
CA HIS A 261 15.70 11.25 10.17
C HIS A 261 14.96 10.12 10.88
N GLY A 262 14.10 9.38 10.18
CA GLY A 262 13.31 8.30 10.77
C GLY A 262 14.14 7.05 11.05
N PRO A 263 13.61 6.16 11.91
CA PRO A 263 14.19 4.85 12.10
C PRO A 263 14.16 4.04 10.79
N PRO A 264 15.09 3.09 10.58
CA PRO A 264 15.02 2.24 9.41
C PRO A 264 13.80 1.32 9.47
N PHE A 265 13.06 1.23 8.36
CA PHE A 265 12.06 0.21 8.12
C PHE A 265 12.57 -0.76 7.08
N GLY A 266 12.63 -2.05 7.43
CA GLY A 266 13.01 -3.15 6.54
C GLY A 266 11.82 -4.06 6.27
N ILE A 267 11.71 -4.57 5.04
CA ILE A 267 10.72 -5.57 4.66
C ILE A 267 11.33 -6.57 3.67
N GLY A 268 11.00 -7.85 3.83
CA GLY A 268 11.47 -8.91 2.93
C GLY A 268 10.36 -9.88 2.61
N GLU A 269 10.43 -10.46 1.41
CA GLU A 269 9.42 -11.38 0.89
C GLU A 269 10.04 -12.42 -0.04
N ILE A 270 9.59 -13.66 0.06
CA ILE A 270 9.75 -14.69 -0.95
C ILE A 270 8.37 -15.07 -1.51
N GLY A 271 8.27 -15.23 -2.82
CA GLY A 271 7.00 -15.52 -3.48
C GLY A 271 7.10 -16.69 -4.44
N TYR A 272 6.03 -17.49 -4.45
CA TYR A 272 5.80 -18.57 -5.41
C TYR A 272 4.59 -18.23 -6.28
N ARG A 273 4.76 -18.29 -7.61
CA ARG A 273 3.75 -18.06 -8.63
C ARG A 273 3.31 -19.38 -9.22
N HIS A 274 2.13 -19.83 -8.86
CA HIS A 274 1.56 -21.08 -9.37
C HIS A 274 0.88 -20.85 -10.72
N ASN A 275 1.17 -21.70 -11.70
CA ASN A 275 0.59 -21.63 -13.05
C ASN A 275 0.65 -20.23 -13.71
N GLN A 276 1.82 -19.57 -13.63
CA GLN A 276 2.06 -18.26 -14.22
C GLN A 276 3.33 -18.21 -15.08
N ALA A 277 4.01 -19.33 -15.28
CA ALA A 277 5.11 -19.41 -16.23
C ALA A 277 4.58 -19.47 -17.67
N SER A 278 5.45 -19.12 -18.62
CA SER A 278 5.12 -19.20 -20.05
C SER A 278 4.72 -20.64 -20.42
N GLY A 279 3.55 -20.79 -21.05
CA GLY A 279 2.97 -22.08 -21.43
C GLY A 279 2.10 -22.75 -20.38
N ASP A 280 2.02 -22.24 -19.15
CA ASP A 280 1.11 -22.77 -18.14
C ASP A 280 -0.35 -22.52 -18.56
N THR A 281 -1.18 -23.58 -18.48
CA THR A 281 -2.62 -23.51 -18.79
C THR A 281 -3.51 -23.64 -17.56
N GLY A 282 -2.92 -23.90 -16.40
CA GLY A 282 -3.61 -24.04 -15.12
C GLY A 282 -4.22 -22.73 -14.60
N LEU A 283 -4.94 -22.82 -13.50
CA LEU A 283 -5.48 -21.66 -12.82
C LEU A 283 -4.36 -20.95 -12.00
N PRO A 284 -4.15 -19.64 -12.19
CA PRO A 284 -3.05 -18.95 -11.56
C PRO A 284 -3.29 -18.74 -10.05
N GLY A 285 -2.20 -18.76 -9.28
CA GLY A 285 -2.22 -18.47 -7.86
C GLY A 285 -0.86 -17.93 -7.39
N ASN A 286 -0.85 -17.35 -6.20
CA ASN A 286 0.36 -16.83 -5.55
C ASN A 286 0.40 -17.28 -4.09
N LEU A 287 1.60 -17.54 -3.60
CA LEU A 287 1.89 -17.68 -2.17
C LEU A 287 3.12 -16.85 -1.84
N LYS A 288 2.99 -15.98 -0.84
CA LYS A 288 4.01 -15.05 -0.40
C LYS A 288 4.24 -15.22 1.09
N LEU A 289 5.50 -15.30 1.49
CA LEU A 289 5.95 -15.31 2.87
C LEU A 289 6.91 -14.16 3.08
N GLY A 290 6.68 -13.37 4.10
CA GLY A 290 7.54 -12.23 4.37
C GLY A 290 7.55 -11.79 5.83
N GLY A 291 8.33 -10.75 6.08
CA GLY A 291 8.42 -10.14 7.38
C GLY A 291 8.90 -8.71 7.27
N PHE A 292 8.65 -7.95 8.31
CA PHE A 292 9.05 -6.55 8.41
C PHE A 292 9.64 -6.24 9.78
N VAL A 293 10.46 -5.20 9.82
CA VAL A 293 11.06 -4.66 11.04
C VAL A 293 11.09 -3.14 10.97
N LEU A 294 10.67 -2.50 12.05
CA LEU A 294 10.84 -1.06 12.28
C LEU A 294 11.83 -0.90 13.42
N GLY A 295 12.97 -0.29 13.16
CA GLY A 295 13.99 0.02 14.16
C GLY A 295 13.64 1.22 15.02
N GLY A 296 14.55 1.60 15.92
CA GLY A 296 14.43 2.77 16.79
C GLY A 296 13.84 2.44 18.16
N HIS A 297 13.95 3.39 19.07
CA HIS A 297 13.47 3.23 20.44
C HIS A 297 11.96 3.37 20.50
N ILE A 298 11.27 2.27 20.78
CA ILE A 298 9.81 2.19 20.89
C ILE A 298 9.44 1.94 22.34
N ARG A 299 8.68 2.87 22.95
CA ARG A 299 8.20 2.71 24.32
C ARG A 299 7.34 1.46 24.44
N ARG A 300 7.60 0.66 25.45
CA ARG A 300 6.79 -0.51 25.77
C ARG A 300 5.48 -0.11 26.44
N TYR A 301 4.41 -0.80 26.11
CA TYR A 301 3.12 -0.63 26.78
C TYR A 301 3.19 -1.11 28.23
N ALA A 302 2.55 -0.38 29.14
CA ALA A 302 2.50 -0.66 30.57
C ALA A 302 3.91 -0.85 31.22
N ALA A 303 4.92 -0.13 30.70
CA ALA A 303 6.30 -0.18 31.19
C ALA A 303 7.00 1.19 30.98
N GLU A 304 8.07 1.41 31.71
CA GLU A 304 8.87 2.65 31.62
C GLU A 304 10.07 2.51 30.65
N ASP A 305 10.39 1.28 30.24
CA ASP A 305 11.47 0.98 29.32
C ASP A 305 11.05 1.04 27.85
N SER A 306 12.01 0.85 26.95
CA SER A 306 11.80 0.83 25.50
C SER A 306 12.42 -0.43 24.88
N SER A 307 11.98 -0.76 23.68
CA SER A 307 12.56 -1.77 22.81
C SER A 307 13.31 -1.07 21.66
N ASP A 308 14.33 -1.73 21.11
CA ASP A 308 15.12 -1.21 19.96
C ASP A 308 14.40 -1.43 18.61
N GLY A 309 13.12 -1.73 18.64
CA GLY A 309 12.28 -1.89 17.44
C GLY A 309 11.11 -2.82 17.68
N ARG A 310 10.36 -3.04 16.60
CA ARG A 310 9.29 -4.04 16.51
C ARG A 310 9.34 -4.75 15.17
N TYR A 311 8.78 -5.93 15.11
CA TYR A 311 8.75 -6.75 13.90
C TYR A 311 7.44 -7.51 13.75
N GLY A 312 7.20 -8.01 12.55
CA GLY A 312 6.10 -8.90 12.26
C GLY A 312 6.39 -9.80 11.07
N LEU A 313 5.63 -10.88 10.98
CA LEU A 313 5.67 -11.84 9.89
C LEU A 313 4.34 -11.82 9.15
N TYR A 314 4.35 -12.14 7.87
CA TYR A 314 3.11 -12.23 7.10
C TYR A 314 3.13 -13.37 6.09
N VAL A 315 1.92 -13.84 5.79
CA VAL A 315 1.61 -14.75 4.69
C VAL A 315 0.51 -14.11 3.87
N VAL A 316 0.65 -14.13 2.54
CA VAL A 316 -0.41 -13.75 1.61
C VAL A 316 -0.53 -14.85 0.56
N GLY A 317 -1.75 -15.33 0.33
CA GLY A 317 -2.04 -16.30 -0.71
C GLY A 317 -3.25 -15.89 -1.52
N ASP A 318 -3.23 -16.23 -2.80
CA ASP A 318 -4.39 -16.13 -3.68
C ASP A 318 -4.39 -17.27 -4.71
N GLN A 319 -5.59 -17.70 -5.12
CA GLN A 319 -5.78 -18.75 -6.08
C GLN A 319 -7.05 -18.56 -6.89
N ALA A 320 -6.95 -18.59 -8.21
CA ALA A 320 -8.11 -18.75 -9.07
C ALA A 320 -8.63 -20.20 -8.95
N LEU A 321 -9.92 -20.36 -8.67
CA LEU A 321 -10.55 -21.66 -8.42
C LEU A 321 -11.35 -22.16 -9.63
N LEU A 322 -11.96 -21.26 -10.39
CA LEU A 322 -12.87 -21.61 -11.48
C LEU A 322 -12.78 -20.58 -12.60
N ARG A 323 -12.70 -21.04 -13.85
CA ARG A 323 -12.91 -20.22 -15.04
C ARG A 323 -14.38 -20.15 -15.39
N LEU A 324 -14.88 -18.93 -15.72
CA LEU A 324 -16.26 -18.68 -16.10
C LEU A 324 -16.45 -18.51 -17.63
N GLY A 325 -15.49 -19.01 -18.41
CA GLY A 325 -15.52 -18.91 -19.88
C GLY A 325 -14.24 -19.39 -20.54
N PRO A 326 -14.01 -19.09 -21.81
CA PRO A 326 -12.80 -19.42 -22.52
C PRO A 326 -11.55 -18.91 -21.83
N THR A 327 -10.39 -19.56 -22.04
CA THR A 327 -9.11 -19.20 -21.42
C THR A 327 -8.65 -17.77 -21.73
N SER A 328 -9.06 -17.24 -22.90
CA SER A 328 -8.79 -15.85 -23.31
C SER A 328 -9.60 -14.79 -22.56
N ALA A 329 -10.68 -15.20 -21.88
CA ALA A 329 -11.46 -14.29 -21.05
C ALA A 329 -10.92 -14.34 -19.62
N ASN A 330 -10.50 -13.21 -19.06
CA ASN A 330 -10.05 -13.09 -17.65
C ASN A 330 -11.20 -13.30 -16.64
N ARG A 331 -12.18 -14.13 -16.98
CA ARG A 331 -13.37 -14.42 -16.18
C ARG A 331 -13.10 -15.60 -15.26
N ASN A 332 -13.07 -15.36 -13.98
CA ASN A 332 -12.78 -16.41 -13.00
C ASN A 332 -13.36 -16.09 -11.62
N VAL A 333 -13.49 -17.13 -10.81
CA VAL A 333 -13.69 -17.01 -9.36
C VAL A 333 -12.36 -17.29 -8.71
N GLY A 334 -11.90 -16.41 -7.84
CA GLY A 334 -10.70 -16.60 -7.07
C GLY A 334 -10.91 -16.29 -5.60
N VAL A 335 -10.06 -16.86 -4.78
CA VAL A 335 -10.01 -16.65 -3.33
C VAL A 335 -8.68 -16.04 -2.95
N PHE A 336 -8.66 -15.34 -1.84
CA PHE A 336 -7.44 -14.84 -1.22
C PHE A 336 -7.47 -15.02 0.29
N GLY A 337 -6.30 -14.98 0.90
CA GLY A 337 -6.12 -14.90 2.34
C GLY A 337 -4.82 -14.20 2.69
N SER A 338 -4.83 -13.49 3.81
CA SER A 338 -3.63 -12.93 4.41
C SER A 338 -3.64 -13.11 5.92
N LEU A 339 -2.45 -13.27 6.49
CA LEU A 339 -2.23 -13.34 7.93
C LEU A 339 -1.00 -12.50 8.26
N VAL A 340 -1.10 -11.65 9.27
CA VAL A 340 0.03 -10.93 9.87
C VAL A 340 0.08 -11.23 11.36
N VAL A 341 1.27 -11.54 11.85
CA VAL A 341 1.55 -11.75 13.27
C VAL A 341 2.68 -10.82 13.68
N ALA A 342 2.44 -9.99 14.67
CA ALA A 342 3.45 -9.15 15.33
C ALA A 342 3.54 -9.61 16.80
N PRO A 343 4.44 -10.56 17.14
CA PRO A 343 4.36 -11.34 18.38
C PRO A 343 4.78 -10.57 19.62
N ASP A 344 5.53 -9.47 19.49
CA ASP A 344 5.91 -8.65 20.65
C ASP A 344 4.76 -7.72 21.04
N GLU A 345 3.89 -8.21 21.94
CA GLU A 345 2.75 -7.45 22.47
C GLU A 345 3.13 -6.19 23.22
N ALA A 346 4.36 -6.08 23.68
CA ALA A 346 4.79 -4.92 24.45
C ALA A 346 4.99 -3.67 23.57
N VAL A 347 5.18 -3.84 22.28
CA VAL A 347 5.44 -2.72 21.35
C VAL A 347 4.55 -2.72 20.11
N SER A 348 3.91 -3.85 19.79
CA SER A 348 3.07 -4.00 18.61
C SER A 348 1.61 -3.71 18.94
N PRO A 349 0.99 -2.63 18.40
CA PRO A 349 -0.38 -2.27 18.73
C PRO A 349 -1.42 -3.26 18.19
N MET A 350 -1.14 -3.96 17.07
CA MET A 350 -2.00 -4.99 16.48
C MET A 350 -1.21 -6.28 16.32
N THR A 351 -1.48 -7.26 17.19
CA THR A 351 -0.71 -8.51 17.27
C THR A 351 -1.12 -9.54 16.23
N TRP A 352 -2.39 -9.53 15.86
CA TRP A 352 -2.97 -10.41 14.85
C TRP A 352 -3.83 -9.62 13.87
N PHE A 353 -3.66 -9.93 12.61
CA PHE A 353 -4.55 -9.49 11.55
C PHE A 353 -4.71 -10.62 10.55
N PHE A 354 -5.95 -10.89 10.13
CA PHE A 354 -6.17 -11.71 8.97
C PHE A 354 -7.24 -11.09 8.06
N SER A 355 -7.13 -11.37 6.77
CA SER A 355 -8.20 -11.10 5.81
C SER A 355 -8.39 -12.28 4.87
N THR A 356 -9.63 -12.48 4.44
CA THR A 356 -9.96 -13.52 3.48
C THR A 356 -11.19 -13.12 2.68
N GLY A 357 -11.36 -13.73 1.52
CA GLY A 357 -12.53 -13.46 0.68
C GLY A 357 -12.46 -14.15 -0.66
N PHE A 358 -13.47 -13.88 -1.46
CA PHE A 358 -13.50 -14.27 -2.86
C PHE A 358 -13.85 -13.10 -3.76
N VAL A 359 -13.37 -13.19 -5.00
CA VAL A 359 -13.66 -12.23 -6.05
C VAL A 359 -14.06 -13.00 -7.31
N THR A 360 -15.15 -12.59 -7.92
CA THR A 360 -15.58 -13.12 -9.20
C THR A 360 -15.39 -12.06 -10.26
N TYR A 361 -14.44 -12.25 -11.15
CA TYR A 361 -14.26 -11.39 -12.33
C TYR A 361 -15.15 -11.87 -13.47
N GLY A 362 -15.88 -10.94 -14.10
CA GLY A 362 -16.82 -11.20 -15.18
C GLY A 362 -17.91 -12.20 -14.79
N PRO A 363 -18.72 -11.96 -13.72
CA PRO A 363 -19.74 -12.91 -13.26
C PRO A 363 -20.75 -13.22 -14.35
N PHE A 364 -21.04 -12.27 -15.23
CA PHE A 364 -21.94 -12.43 -16.36
C PHE A 364 -21.18 -12.37 -17.70
N ALA A 365 -21.53 -13.25 -18.64
CA ALA A 365 -20.89 -13.28 -19.96
C ALA A 365 -21.07 -11.99 -20.76
N SER A 366 -22.21 -11.32 -20.59
CA SER A 366 -22.52 -10.02 -21.20
C SER A 366 -21.78 -8.85 -20.56
N ARG A 367 -21.15 -9.06 -19.38
CA ARG A 367 -20.46 -8.04 -18.61
C ARG A 367 -19.10 -8.57 -18.10
N PRO A 368 -18.16 -8.85 -19.00
CA PRO A 368 -16.91 -9.53 -18.66
C PRO A 368 -15.94 -8.68 -17.85
N GLN A 369 -16.15 -7.37 -17.78
CA GLN A 369 -15.32 -6.41 -17.08
C GLN A 369 -15.77 -6.13 -15.63
N ASP A 370 -17.00 -6.53 -15.29
CA ASP A 370 -17.54 -6.34 -13.95
C ASP A 370 -16.90 -7.32 -12.97
N TYR A 371 -16.95 -6.99 -11.69
CA TYR A 371 -16.53 -7.92 -10.64
C TYR A 371 -17.40 -7.81 -9.38
N LEU A 372 -17.54 -8.94 -8.71
CA LEU A 372 -18.19 -9.06 -7.40
C LEU A 372 -17.13 -9.45 -6.37
N SER A 373 -17.11 -8.80 -5.23
CA SER A 373 -16.23 -9.13 -4.11
C SER A 373 -17.03 -9.35 -2.82
N VAL A 374 -16.59 -10.32 -2.04
CA VAL A 374 -17.03 -10.56 -0.66
C VAL A 374 -15.82 -10.91 0.17
N GLY A 375 -15.60 -10.21 1.29
CA GLY A 375 -14.44 -10.43 2.14
C GLY A 375 -14.70 -10.09 3.59
N MET A 376 -13.83 -10.61 4.44
CA MET A 376 -13.78 -10.35 5.88
C MET A 376 -12.34 -10.05 6.30
N ALA A 377 -12.16 -9.02 7.12
CA ALA A 377 -10.89 -8.69 7.77
C ALA A 377 -11.10 -8.58 9.29
N TYR A 378 -10.13 -9.05 10.05
CA TYR A 378 -10.12 -9.04 11.50
C TYR A 378 -8.77 -8.58 12.02
N GLY A 379 -8.76 -7.65 12.99
CA GLY A 379 -7.56 -7.20 13.68
C GLY A 379 -7.73 -7.28 15.20
N SER A 380 -6.77 -7.90 15.87
CA SER A 380 -6.69 -7.99 17.33
C SER A 380 -5.62 -7.06 17.86
N PHE A 381 -5.99 -6.18 18.77
CA PHE A 381 -5.06 -5.28 19.43
C PHE A 381 -4.31 -6.00 20.55
N SER A 382 -3.10 -5.48 20.85
CA SER A 382 -2.23 -6.02 21.89
C SER A 382 -2.90 -6.07 23.26
N GLY A 383 -2.70 -7.19 23.99
CA GLY A 383 -3.11 -7.33 25.38
C GLY A 383 -2.42 -6.32 26.28
N ARG A 384 -1.12 -6.08 26.08
CA ARG A 384 -0.35 -5.10 26.85
C ARG A 384 -0.82 -3.65 26.61
N LEU A 385 -1.12 -3.31 25.36
CA LEU A 385 -1.74 -2.01 25.04
C LEU A 385 -3.09 -1.88 25.74
N ARG A 386 -3.90 -2.93 25.74
CA ARG A 386 -5.20 -2.95 26.41
C ARG A 386 -5.05 -2.74 27.91
N ASP A 387 -4.13 -3.45 28.57
CA ASP A 387 -3.88 -3.33 30.02
C ASP A 387 -3.49 -1.89 30.39
N GLU A 388 -2.57 -1.27 29.64
CA GLU A 388 -2.20 0.13 29.81
C GLU A 388 -3.41 1.06 29.65
N ARG A 389 -4.24 0.82 28.62
CA ARG A 389 -5.41 1.64 28.34
C ARG A 389 -6.52 1.47 29.39
N VAL A 390 -6.67 0.28 29.99
CA VAL A 390 -7.59 0.06 31.10
C VAL A 390 -7.17 0.88 32.31
N GLU A 391 -5.88 0.92 32.63
CA GLU A 391 -5.39 1.70 33.77
C GLU A 391 -5.59 3.19 33.54
N LEU A 392 -5.25 3.70 32.35
CA LEU A 392 -5.48 5.09 31.98
C LEU A 392 -6.98 5.44 31.97
N HIS A 393 -7.84 4.54 31.51
CA HIS A 393 -9.30 4.74 31.47
C HIS A 393 -9.92 4.93 32.85
N ARG A 394 -9.33 4.38 33.91
CA ARG A 394 -9.80 4.57 35.30
C ARG A 394 -9.67 6.03 35.73
N SER A 395 -8.64 6.72 35.27
CA SER A 395 -8.39 8.13 35.58
C SER A 395 -9.01 9.08 34.53
N ASP A 396 -9.12 8.63 33.28
CA ASP A 396 -9.71 9.38 32.17
C ASP A 396 -10.63 8.47 31.33
N PRO A 397 -11.94 8.51 31.55
CA PRO A 397 -12.91 7.70 30.80
C PRO A 397 -12.95 7.97 29.29
N SER A 398 -12.31 9.03 28.79
CA SER A 398 -12.20 9.31 27.36
C SER A 398 -11.16 8.39 26.66
N VAL A 399 -10.25 7.79 27.43
CA VAL A 399 -9.23 6.87 26.91
C VAL A 399 -9.89 5.60 26.35
N VAL A 400 -9.54 5.29 25.11
CA VAL A 400 -10.06 4.11 24.40
C VAL A 400 -9.33 2.84 24.83
N VAL A 401 -10.09 1.81 25.22
CA VAL A 401 -9.57 0.47 25.52
C VAL A 401 -9.87 -0.45 24.32
N PRO A 402 -8.88 -0.76 23.47
CA PRO A 402 -9.12 -1.54 22.26
C PRO A 402 -9.10 -3.06 22.55
N GLY A 403 -9.95 -3.81 21.86
CA GLY A 403 -9.97 -5.28 21.88
C GLY A 403 -9.69 -5.85 20.48
N HIS A 404 -10.71 -5.91 19.64
CA HIS A 404 -10.60 -6.35 18.24
C HIS A 404 -11.61 -5.60 17.38
N GLU A 405 -11.29 -5.47 16.09
CA GLU A 405 -12.20 -4.93 15.07
C GLU A 405 -12.35 -5.94 13.94
N MET A 406 -13.58 -6.08 13.41
CA MET A 406 -13.85 -6.89 12.23
C MET A 406 -14.64 -6.07 11.22
N THR A 407 -14.26 -6.19 9.95
CA THR A 407 -14.97 -5.60 8.81
C THR A 407 -15.35 -6.70 7.83
N ILE A 408 -16.63 -6.74 7.43
CA ILE A 408 -17.14 -7.57 6.34
C ILE A 408 -17.57 -6.62 5.24
N GLU A 409 -17.11 -6.87 4.01
CA GLU A 409 -17.48 -6.07 2.84
C GLU A 409 -18.03 -6.95 1.73
N THR A 410 -19.07 -6.45 1.07
CA THR A 410 -19.50 -6.93 -0.23
C THR A 410 -19.71 -5.75 -1.17
N SER A 411 -19.25 -5.89 -2.41
CA SER A 411 -19.39 -4.85 -3.42
C SER A 411 -19.49 -5.45 -4.83
N TYR A 412 -20.12 -4.72 -5.73
CA TYR A 412 -20.21 -5.06 -7.14
C TYR A 412 -19.70 -3.89 -7.98
N ALA A 413 -18.59 -4.10 -8.67
CA ALA A 413 -18.02 -3.09 -9.56
C ALA A 413 -18.57 -3.24 -10.98
N LEU A 414 -19.19 -2.18 -11.42
CA LEU A 414 -19.84 -2.04 -12.71
C LEU A 414 -18.95 -1.20 -13.63
N GLN A 415 -18.35 -1.79 -14.65
CA GLN A 415 -17.70 -1.05 -15.73
C GLN A 415 -18.79 -0.38 -16.58
N LEU A 416 -19.11 0.87 -16.27
CA LEU A 416 -20.22 1.57 -16.93
C LEU A 416 -19.82 2.06 -18.33
N LEU A 417 -18.64 2.65 -18.43
CA LEU A 417 -18.03 3.15 -19.67
C LEU A 417 -16.55 2.79 -19.67
N PRO A 418 -15.86 2.86 -20.81
CA PRO A 418 -14.41 2.87 -20.83
C PRO A 418 -13.86 3.90 -19.83
N GLY A 419 -13.00 3.47 -18.90
CA GLY A 419 -12.44 4.35 -17.88
C GLY A 419 -13.37 4.80 -16.76
N LEU A 420 -14.62 4.33 -16.68
CA LEU A 420 -15.56 4.65 -15.60
C LEU A 420 -16.08 3.38 -14.94
N ILE A 421 -15.73 3.21 -13.66
CA ILE A 421 -16.22 2.14 -12.79
C ILE A 421 -17.08 2.75 -11.69
N LEU A 422 -18.26 2.17 -11.47
CA LEU A 422 -19.13 2.43 -10.33
C LEU A 422 -19.21 1.17 -9.47
N GLN A 423 -18.86 1.28 -8.19
CA GLN A 423 -18.81 0.14 -7.27
C GLN A 423 -19.67 0.40 -6.03
N PRO A 424 -21.01 0.17 -6.09
CA PRO A 424 -21.82 0.12 -4.89
C PRO A 424 -21.31 -0.95 -3.93
N GLY A 425 -21.27 -0.61 -2.64
CA GLY A 425 -20.74 -1.48 -1.60
C GLY A 425 -21.46 -1.33 -0.28
N LEU A 426 -21.39 -2.39 0.50
CA LEU A 426 -21.90 -2.51 1.86
C LEU A 426 -20.78 -3.01 2.75
N GLN A 427 -20.61 -2.37 3.91
CA GLN A 427 -19.64 -2.79 4.92
C GLN A 427 -20.34 -2.93 6.27
N VAL A 428 -20.09 -4.05 6.96
CA VAL A 428 -20.48 -4.26 8.36
C VAL A 428 -19.23 -4.22 9.20
N ILE A 429 -19.18 -3.32 10.20
CA ILE A 429 -18.03 -3.13 11.08
C ILE A 429 -18.45 -3.45 12.50
N VAL A 430 -17.81 -4.46 13.08
CA VAL A 430 -18.02 -4.89 14.47
C VAL A 430 -16.91 -4.34 15.34
N ASN A 431 -17.27 -3.81 16.49
CA ASN A 431 -16.38 -3.15 17.45
C ASN A 431 -15.51 -2.05 16.81
N PRO A 432 -16.08 -0.99 16.25
CA PRO A 432 -15.33 0.08 15.60
C PRO A 432 -14.21 0.64 16.49
N GLY A 433 -12.97 0.68 16.01
CA GLY A 433 -11.81 1.08 16.79
C GLY A 433 -11.42 0.10 17.91
N GLY A 434 -11.85 -1.16 17.80
CA GLY A 434 -11.66 -2.19 18.81
C GLY A 434 -12.60 -2.04 20.01
N ARG A 435 -13.66 -1.23 19.92
CA ARG A 435 -14.51 -0.87 21.08
C ARG A 435 -15.89 -1.49 21.01
N ALA A 436 -16.15 -2.42 21.93
CA ALA A 436 -17.48 -3.02 22.09
C ALA A 436 -18.56 -2.01 22.55
N SER A 437 -18.18 -0.86 23.09
CA SER A 437 -19.10 0.22 23.49
C SER A 437 -19.65 1.02 22.33
N ILE A 438 -19.04 0.95 21.14
CA ILE A 438 -19.58 1.57 19.93
C ILE A 438 -20.45 0.56 19.21
N PRO A 439 -21.72 0.92 18.89
CA PRO A 439 -22.60 0.02 18.14
C PRO A 439 -21.99 -0.37 16.79
N ALA A 440 -22.23 -1.64 16.41
CA ALA A 440 -21.82 -2.15 15.10
C ALA A 440 -22.41 -1.29 13.97
N VAL A 441 -21.61 -1.09 12.94
CA VAL A 441 -21.90 -0.16 11.85
C VAL A 441 -22.38 -0.92 10.61
N LEU A 442 -23.44 -0.42 9.99
CA LEU A 442 -23.77 -0.71 8.62
C LEU A 442 -23.45 0.53 7.77
N ALA A 443 -22.41 0.45 6.97
CA ALA A 443 -22.05 1.49 6.02
C ALA A 443 -22.46 1.08 4.60
N LEU A 444 -23.03 2.02 3.87
CA LEU A 444 -23.47 1.88 2.48
C LEU A 444 -22.82 3.00 1.67
N GLY A 445 -22.38 2.69 0.48
CA GLY A 445 -21.77 3.72 -0.37
C GLY A 445 -21.49 3.27 -1.78
N LEU A 446 -20.77 4.15 -2.46
CA LEU A 446 -20.39 4.00 -3.85
C LEU A 446 -18.91 4.39 -3.97
N ASN A 447 -18.08 3.53 -4.54
CA ASN A 447 -16.78 3.94 -5.05
C ASN A 447 -16.91 4.24 -6.53
N MET A 448 -16.46 5.40 -6.96
CA MET A 448 -16.39 5.80 -8.36
C MET A 448 -14.93 5.97 -8.75
N VAL A 449 -14.52 5.26 -9.78
CA VAL A 449 -13.15 5.33 -10.33
C VAL A 449 -13.23 5.83 -11.76
N VAL A 450 -12.55 6.93 -12.04
CA VAL A 450 -12.47 7.56 -13.38
C VAL A 450 -11.01 7.56 -13.82
N SER A 451 -10.69 6.81 -14.87
CA SER A 451 -9.40 6.84 -15.57
C SER A 451 -9.52 7.79 -16.77
N LEU A 452 -8.71 8.84 -16.78
CA LEU A 452 -8.78 9.92 -17.79
C LEU A 452 -7.73 9.73 -18.88
#